data_53973151cdbe433d2c2eeef639866893
#
_entry.id   53973151cdbe433d2c2eeef639866893
#
_cell.length_a   1.000
_cell.length_b   1.000
_cell.length_c   1.000
_cell.angle_alpha   90.00
_cell.angle_beta   90.00
_cell.angle_gamma   90.00
#
_symmetry.space_group_name_H-M   'P 1'
#
loop_
_entity.id
_entity.type
_entity.pdbx_description
1 polymer ?
#
loop_
_entity_poly.entity_id
_entity_poly.type
_entity_poly.pdbx_seq_one_letter_code
_entity_poly.pdbx_strand_id
1 'polypeptide(L)'
;MDTQVVEPSSLSESSARTTDSLRVFLVEDSAVIRERLTETISSIEHVEVVGHAETEADAIAALQAAACDAVVLDLQLREGHGFNVLKALRSPAAGRRITVLVLSNYATPQYRGRSMEIGADYFFDKSREYDRLCEVLEELVARRARDTGPETQ
;
A
#
# COMPACT_ATOMS: atom_id res chain seq x y z
N MET A 1 -7.52 29.02 -27.25
CA MET A 1 -6.69 28.59 -27.54
C MET A 1 -5.64 28.10 -26.70
N ASP A 2 -5.21 28.65 -25.85
CA ASP A 2 -4.16 28.22 -25.16
C ASP A 2 -4.37 27.36 -24.02
N THR A 3 -5.57 26.91 -23.81
CA THR A 3 -5.85 26.13 -22.64
C THR A 3 -5.13 24.83 -22.61
N GLN A 4 -4.85 24.27 -23.75
CA GLN A 4 -4.21 22.98 -23.69
C GLN A 4 -2.79 23.09 -23.22
N VAL A 5 -2.25 24.21 -23.23
CA VAL A 5 -0.89 24.35 -22.78
C VAL A 5 -0.72 24.00 -21.35
N VAL A 6 -1.69 24.37 -20.54
CA VAL A 6 -1.63 24.12 -19.14
C VAL A 6 -1.66 22.64 -18.82
N GLU A 7 -2.49 21.93 -19.54
CA GLU A 7 -2.67 20.53 -19.25
C GLU A 7 -1.45 19.69 -19.42
N PRO A 8 -0.72 19.84 -20.50
CA PRO A 8 0.48 19.03 -20.65
C PRO A 8 1.48 19.26 -19.56
N SER A 9 1.59 20.47 -19.11
CA SER A 9 2.53 20.76 -18.05
C SER A 9 2.14 20.06 -16.77
N SER A 10 0.87 20.11 -16.46
CA SER A 10 0.40 19.45 -15.26
C SER A 10 0.68 17.97 -15.29
N LEU A 11 0.44 17.36 -16.43
CA LEU A 11 0.68 15.94 -16.54
C LEU A 11 2.13 15.59 -16.35
N SER A 12 3.00 16.38 -16.89
CA SER A 12 4.42 16.15 -16.74
C SER A 12 4.83 16.19 -15.28
N GLU A 13 4.33 17.16 -14.57
CA GLU A 13 4.67 17.30 -13.18
C GLU A 13 4.15 16.14 -12.39
N SER A 14 2.96 15.68 -12.70
CA SER A 14 2.40 14.52 -12.01
C SER A 14 3.27 13.31 -12.21
N SER A 15 3.71 13.08 -13.42
CA SER A 15 4.56 11.95 -13.72
C SER A 15 5.84 11.99 -12.92
N ALA A 16 6.44 13.14 -12.85
CA ALA A 16 7.69 13.30 -12.12
C ALA A 16 7.49 12.99 -10.64
N ARG A 17 6.40 13.49 -10.06
CA ARG A 17 6.13 13.23 -8.66
C ARG A 17 5.84 11.77 -8.44
N THR A 18 5.13 11.14 -9.35
CA THR A 18 4.79 9.74 -9.24
C THR A 18 6.05 8.87 -9.18
N THR A 19 7.05 9.24 -9.95
CA THR A 19 8.30 8.50 -9.98
C THR A 19 8.95 8.48 -8.60
N ASP A 20 8.85 9.58 -7.88
CA ASP A 20 9.49 9.70 -6.58
C ASP A 20 8.62 9.24 -5.43
N SER A 21 7.35 9.05 -5.65
CA SER A 21 6.41 8.73 -4.59
C SER A 21 6.44 7.26 -4.21
N LEU A 22 6.16 6.99 -2.95
CA LEU A 22 5.92 5.63 -2.47
C LEU A 22 4.53 5.24 -2.94
N ARG A 23 4.42 4.19 -3.71
CA ARG A 23 3.15 3.77 -4.30
C ARG A 23 2.50 2.70 -3.43
N VAL A 24 1.30 3.00 -2.96
CA VAL A 24 0.60 2.16 -2.01
C VAL A 24 -0.69 1.62 -2.63
N PHE A 25 -0.91 0.33 -2.47
CA PHE A 25 -2.12 -0.34 -2.94
C PHE A 25 -2.96 -0.71 -1.73
N LEU A 26 -4.28 -0.60 -1.83
CA LEU A 26 -5.18 -0.89 -0.72
C LEU A 26 -6.01 -2.13 -1.00
N VAL A 27 -6.06 -3.06 -0.03
CA VAL A 27 -6.95 -4.21 -0.11
C VAL A 27 -7.94 -4.06 1.03
N GLU A 28 -9.15 -3.64 0.69
CA GLU A 28 -10.17 -3.30 1.67
C GLU A 28 -11.55 -3.39 1.02
N ASP A 29 -12.45 -4.18 1.58
CA ASP A 29 -13.74 -4.39 0.94
C ASP A 29 -14.80 -3.34 1.31
N SER A 30 -14.57 -2.53 2.33
CA SER A 30 -15.51 -1.47 2.69
C SER A 30 -15.17 -0.20 1.93
N ALA A 31 -16.11 0.28 1.12
CA ALA A 31 -15.88 1.50 0.35
C ALA A 31 -15.66 2.70 1.26
N VAL A 32 -16.38 2.77 2.36
CA VAL A 32 -16.26 3.89 3.30
C VAL A 32 -14.87 3.91 3.93
N ILE A 33 -14.41 2.76 4.38
CA ILE A 33 -13.10 2.66 5.01
C ILE A 33 -12.01 2.92 3.99
N ARG A 34 -12.19 2.38 2.79
CA ARG A 34 -11.22 2.58 1.72
C ARG A 34 -11.06 4.05 1.36
N GLU A 35 -12.17 4.77 1.34
CA GLU A 35 -12.15 6.20 1.06
C GLU A 35 -11.38 6.95 2.13
N ARG A 36 -11.63 6.62 3.37
CA ARG A 36 -10.92 7.24 4.48
C ARG A 36 -9.44 6.94 4.44
N LEU A 37 -9.08 5.70 4.17
CA LEU A 37 -7.69 5.33 4.05
C LEU A 37 -7.03 6.09 2.92
N THR A 38 -7.71 6.18 1.79
CA THR A 38 -7.17 6.87 0.64
C THR A 38 -6.88 8.33 0.98
N GLU A 39 -7.83 8.99 1.62
CA GLU A 39 -7.65 10.38 2.01
C GLU A 39 -6.50 10.56 2.97
N THR A 40 -6.48 9.72 3.99
CA THR A 40 -5.45 9.83 5.02
C THR A 40 -4.07 9.56 4.45
N ILE A 41 -3.95 8.49 3.68
CA ILE A 41 -2.66 8.09 3.13
C ILE A 41 -2.18 9.07 2.09
N SER A 42 -3.10 9.55 1.25
CA SER A 42 -2.73 10.49 0.20
C SER A 42 -2.31 11.84 0.75
N SER A 43 -2.65 12.15 1.99
CA SER A 43 -2.23 13.40 2.58
C SER A 43 -0.77 13.36 3.05
N ILE A 44 -0.18 12.18 3.07
CA ILE A 44 1.22 12.05 3.48
C ILE A 44 2.08 12.45 2.28
N GLU A 45 3.04 13.31 2.52
CA GLU A 45 3.90 13.79 1.46
C GLU A 45 4.68 12.65 0.84
N HIS A 46 4.76 12.60 -0.48
CA HIS A 46 5.49 11.58 -1.22
C HIS A 46 4.89 10.18 -1.13
N VAL A 47 3.59 10.10 -0.87
CA VAL A 47 2.86 8.84 -0.88
C VAL A 47 1.71 8.97 -1.86
N GLU A 48 1.53 7.95 -2.67
CA GLU A 48 0.47 7.93 -3.67
C GLU A 48 -0.29 6.62 -3.58
N VAL A 49 -1.62 6.68 -3.51
CA VAL A 49 -2.46 5.48 -3.54
C VAL A 49 -2.71 5.16 -5.01
N VAL A 50 -2.21 4.03 -5.46
CA VAL A 50 -2.24 3.70 -6.88
C VAL A 50 -3.36 2.75 -7.30
N GLY A 51 -4.08 2.18 -6.35
CA GLY A 51 -5.18 1.30 -6.70
C GLY A 51 -5.74 0.59 -5.50
N HIS A 52 -6.77 -0.21 -5.73
CA HIS A 52 -7.40 -0.96 -4.64
C HIS A 52 -8.06 -2.23 -5.16
N ALA A 53 -8.36 -3.14 -4.23
CA ALA A 53 -9.11 -4.35 -4.53
C ALA A 53 -9.98 -4.68 -3.32
N GLU A 54 -11.07 -5.41 -3.56
CA GLU A 54 -12.03 -5.74 -2.51
C GLU A 54 -12.08 -7.21 -2.16
N THR A 55 -11.53 -8.05 -3.01
CA THR A 55 -11.58 -9.50 -2.79
C THR A 55 -10.19 -10.08 -2.91
N GLU A 56 -10.04 -11.29 -2.42
CA GLU A 56 -8.76 -11.99 -2.50
C GLU A 56 -8.31 -12.16 -3.94
N ALA A 57 -9.21 -12.61 -4.81
CA ALA A 57 -8.84 -12.88 -6.19
C ALA A 57 -8.43 -11.60 -6.93
N ASP A 58 -9.20 -10.53 -6.75
CA ASP A 58 -8.87 -9.28 -7.41
C ASP A 58 -7.57 -8.70 -6.88
N ALA A 59 -7.33 -8.85 -5.58
CA ALA A 59 -6.11 -8.33 -4.98
C ALA A 59 -4.90 -9.04 -5.54
N ILE A 60 -4.96 -10.37 -5.62
CA ILE A 60 -3.81 -11.13 -6.11
C ILE A 60 -3.53 -10.77 -7.57
N ALA A 61 -4.58 -10.72 -8.39
CA ALA A 61 -4.41 -10.38 -9.80
C ALA A 61 -3.83 -8.98 -9.97
N ALA A 62 -4.37 -8.01 -9.23
CA ALA A 62 -3.93 -6.64 -9.36
C ALA A 62 -2.50 -6.44 -8.87
N LEU A 63 -2.15 -7.10 -7.78
CA LEU A 63 -0.82 -6.93 -7.20
C LEU A 63 0.25 -7.60 -8.04
N GLN A 64 -0.11 -8.61 -8.81
CA GLN A 64 0.83 -9.21 -9.73
C GLN A 64 1.14 -8.31 -10.90
N ALA A 65 0.17 -7.48 -11.28
CA ALA A 65 0.33 -6.61 -12.44
C ALA A 65 0.80 -5.20 -12.07
N ALA A 66 0.47 -4.74 -10.88
CA ALA A 66 0.72 -3.35 -10.51
C ALA A 66 2.14 -3.14 -10.03
N ALA A 67 2.65 -1.97 -10.32
CA ALA A 67 3.97 -1.58 -9.79
C ALA A 67 3.74 -0.78 -8.53
N CYS A 68 3.65 -1.44 -7.40
CA CYS A 68 3.50 -0.73 -6.14
C CYS A 68 4.61 -1.14 -5.19
N ASP A 69 4.83 -0.31 -4.19
CA ASP A 69 5.91 -0.50 -3.23
C ASP A 69 5.41 -1.10 -1.92
N ALA A 70 4.17 -0.82 -1.59
CA ALA A 70 3.60 -1.28 -0.33
C ALA A 70 2.11 -1.55 -0.52
N VAL A 71 1.57 -2.44 0.30
CA VAL A 71 0.15 -2.73 0.29
C VAL A 71 -0.37 -2.67 1.72
N VAL A 72 -1.50 -1.99 1.91
CA VAL A 72 -2.23 -2.00 3.17
C VAL A 72 -3.30 -3.07 3.01
N LEU A 73 -3.24 -4.10 3.81
CA LEU A 73 -3.99 -5.33 3.59
C LEU A 73 -4.91 -5.64 4.76
N ASP A 74 -6.21 -5.62 4.49
CA ASP A 74 -7.20 -6.07 5.45
C ASP A 74 -7.28 -7.61 5.38
N LEU A 75 -7.39 -8.25 6.51
CA LEU A 75 -7.47 -9.70 6.54
C LEU A 75 -8.87 -10.21 6.26
N GLN A 76 -9.89 -9.46 6.69
CA GLN A 76 -11.29 -9.90 6.53
C GLN A 76 -11.86 -9.28 5.27
N LEU A 77 -11.92 -10.05 4.20
CA LEU A 77 -12.41 -9.55 2.93
C LEU A 77 -13.79 -10.12 2.62
N ARG A 78 -14.54 -9.41 1.76
CA ARG A 78 -15.85 -9.86 1.38
C ARG A 78 -15.80 -11.26 0.76
N GLU A 79 -14.80 -11.51 -0.04
CA GLU A 79 -14.59 -12.84 -0.62
C GLU A 79 -13.13 -13.18 -0.45
N GLY A 80 -12.87 -14.25 0.27
CA GLY A 80 -11.52 -14.69 0.52
C GLY A 80 -10.95 -14.13 1.80
N HIS A 81 -9.67 -14.24 1.95
CA HIS A 81 -8.99 -13.84 3.17
C HIS A 81 -7.64 -13.23 2.86
N GLY A 82 -7.27 -12.21 3.63
CA GLY A 82 -6.00 -11.52 3.43
C GLY A 82 -4.78 -12.40 3.61
N PHE A 83 -4.88 -13.46 4.43
CA PHE A 83 -3.76 -14.37 4.56
C PHE A 83 -3.36 -14.97 3.22
N ASN A 84 -4.34 -15.26 2.37
CA ASN A 84 -4.04 -15.85 1.06
C ASN A 84 -3.40 -14.82 0.13
N VAL A 85 -3.79 -13.57 0.26
CA VAL A 85 -3.13 -12.50 -0.49
C VAL A 85 -1.67 -12.41 -0.05
N LEU A 86 -1.45 -12.44 1.25
CA LEU A 86 -0.10 -12.35 1.81
C LEU A 86 0.76 -13.52 1.35
N LYS A 87 0.18 -14.73 1.39
CA LYS A 87 0.91 -15.90 0.92
C LYS A 87 1.32 -15.76 -0.54
N ALA A 88 0.41 -15.25 -1.37
CA ALA A 88 0.72 -15.06 -2.77
C ALA A 88 1.86 -14.06 -2.96
N LEU A 89 1.87 -13.01 -2.16
CA LEU A 89 2.92 -12.00 -2.28
C LEU A 89 4.27 -12.50 -1.79
N ARG A 90 4.28 -13.51 -0.96
CA ARG A 90 5.52 -14.08 -0.44
C ARG A 90 5.94 -15.35 -1.15
N SER A 91 5.19 -15.75 -2.16
CA SER A 91 5.53 -16.91 -2.97
C SER A 91 6.79 -16.62 -3.78
N PRO A 92 7.63 -17.63 -4.03
CA PRO A 92 8.81 -17.41 -4.86
C PRO A 92 8.46 -16.89 -6.26
N ALA A 93 7.26 -17.18 -6.73
CA ALA A 93 6.84 -16.73 -8.06
C ALA A 93 6.42 -15.27 -8.08
N ALA A 94 6.35 -14.63 -6.92
CA ALA A 94 5.84 -13.27 -6.85
C ALA A 94 6.76 -12.24 -7.52
N GLY A 95 8.03 -12.55 -7.60
CA GLY A 95 8.97 -11.64 -8.23
C GLY A 95 9.49 -10.61 -7.24
N ARG A 96 9.08 -9.36 -7.39
CA ARG A 96 9.60 -8.31 -6.53
C ARG A 96 8.93 -8.33 -5.17
N ARG A 97 9.63 -7.79 -4.19
CA ARG A 97 9.11 -7.75 -2.84
C ARG A 97 8.30 -6.50 -2.62
N ILE A 98 7.11 -6.68 -2.09
CA ILE A 98 6.22 -5.58 -1.73
C ILE A 98 6.11 -5.56 -0.21
N THR A 99 6.23 -4.39 0.38
CA THR A 99 6.07 -4.25 1.83
C THR A 99 4.60 -4.43 2.17
N VAL A 100 4.29 -5.30 3.13
CA VAL A 100 2.90 -5.59 3.50
C VAL A 100 2.61 -5.06 4.88
N LEU A 101 1.61 -4.17 4.96
CA LEU A 101 1.14 -3.60 6.21
C LEU A 101 -0.27 -4.14 6.45
N VAL A 102 -0.41 -5.07 7.38
CA VAL A 102 -1.70 -5.66 7.69
C VAL A 102 -2.47 -4.73 8.61
N LEU A 103 -3.75 -4.52 8.31
CA LEU A 103 -4.61 -3.66 9.10
C LEU A 103 -5.88 -4.46 9.39
N SER A 104 -6.11 -4.83 10.63
CA SER A 104 -7.17 -5.75 10.97
C SER A 104 -7.98 -5.32 12.17
N ASN A 105 -9.30 -5.60 12.11
CA ASN A 105 -10.17 -5.38 13.27
C ASN A 105 -9.95 -6.48 14.32
N TYR A 106 -9.28 -7.55 13.95
CA TYR A 106 -9.06 -8.66 14.84
C TYR A 106 -7.58 -8.72 15.21
N ALA A 107 -7.17 -7.80 16.08
CA ALA A 107 -5.76 -7.71 16.46
C ALA A 107 -5.45 -8.64 17.62
N THR A 108 -5.80 -9.91 17.49
CA THR A 108 -5.49 -10.89 18.50
C THR A 108 -4.07 -11.39 18.32
N PRO A 109 -3.49 -11.97 19.37
CA PRO A 109 -2.15 -12.55 19.24
C PRO A 109 -2.09 -13.61 18.14
N GLN A 110 -3.19 -14.38 17.95
CA GLN A 110 -3.21 -15.40 16.93
C GLN A 110 -3.12 -14.79 15.52
N TYR A 111 -3.92 -13.77 15.25
CA TYR A 111 -3.91 -13.14 13.93
C TYR A 111 -2.59 -12.42 13.69
N ARG A 112 -2.10 -11.75 14.72
CA ARG A 112 -0.82 -11.04 14.61
C ARG A 112 0.30 -12.03 14.34
N GLY A 113 0.35 -13.10 15.13
CA GLY A 113 1.39 -14.11 14.99
C GLY A 113 1.35 -14.78 13.62
N ARG A 114 0.16 -15.14 13.19
CA ARG A 114 0.03 -15.80 11.90
C ARG A 114 0.45 -14.88 10.76
N SER A 115 0.07 -13.60 10.84
CA SER A 115 0.46 -12.64 9.82
C SER A 115 1.97 -12.53 9.71
N MET A 116 2.63 -12.41 10.85
CA MET A 116 4.08 -12.26 10.85
C MET A 116 4.77 -13.54 10.38
N GLU A 117 4.21 -14.70 10.72
CA GLU A 117 4.74 -15.97 10.25
C GLU A 117 4.72 -16.09 8.75
N ILE A 118 3.61 -15.66 8.14
CA ILE A 118 3.49 -15.74 6.69
C ILE A 118 4.43 -14.73 6.02
N GLY A 119 4.71 -13.63 6.69
CA GLY A 119 5.68 -12.69 6.16
C GLY A 119 5.21 -11.25 6.08
N ALA A 120 4.22 -10.87 6.88
CA ALA A 120 3.83 -9.45 6.95
C ALA A 120 4.97 -8.66 7.55
N ASP A 121 5.13 -7.44 7.09
CA ASP A 121 6.15 -6.56 7.64
C ASP A 121 5.65 -5.81 8.86
N TYR A 122 4.35 -5.49 8.87
CA TYR A 122 3.74 -4.73 9.97
C TYR A 122 2.33 -5.23 10.19
N PHE A 123 1.85 -5.10 11.42
CA PHE A 123 0.49 -5.46 11.78
C PHE A 123 -0.09 -4.37 12.67
N PHE A 124 -1.24 -3.83 12.27
CA PHE A 124 -1.90 -2.75 13.00
C PHE A 124 -3.33 -3.09 13.34
N ASP A 125 -3.77 -2.62 14.51
CA ASP A 125 -5.15 -2.72 14.94
C ASP A 125 -5.94 -1.63 14.21
N LYS A 126 -6.92 -2.04 13.43
CA LYS A 126 -7.69 -1.13 12.58
C LYS A 126 -8.46 -0.08 13.39
N SER A 127 -8.83 -0.40 14.62
CA SER A 127 -9.62 0.52 15.41
C SER A 127 -8.77 1.49 16.23
N ARG A 128 -7.48 1.24 16.35
CA ARG A 128 -6.65 2.03 17.26
C ARG A 128 -5.34 2.53 16.70
N GLU A 129 -4.85 1.99 15.63
CA GLU A 129 -3.49 2.25 15.22
C GLU A 129 -3.33 2.92 13.86
N TYR A 130 -4.31 3.70 13.44
CA TYR A 130 -4.17 4.44 12.19
C TYR A 130 -2.99 5.39 12.21
N ASP A 131 -2.75 6.00 13.36
CA ASP A 131 -1.62 6.93 13.47
C ASP A 131 -0.30 6.22 13.27
N ARG A 132 -0.21 5.01 13.82
CA ARG A 132 1.00 4.21 13.65
C ARG A 132 1.21 3.83 12.19
N LEU A 133 0.12 3.51 11.51
CA LEU A 133 0.20 3.20 10.09
C LEU A 133 0.81 4.37 9.32
N CYS A 134 0.33 5.57 9.61
CA CYS A 134 0.83 6.75 8.93
C CYS A 134 2.29 7.00 9.24
N GLU A 135 2.69 6.79 10.50
CA GLU A 135 4.08 6.95 10.90
C GLU A 135 4.98 6.00 10.14
N VAL A 136 4.53 4.74 9.99
CA VAL A 136 5.33 3.77 9.27
C VAL A 136 5.45 4.13 7.79
N LEU A 137 4.36 4.61 7.19
CA LEU A 137 4.42 5.03 5.80
C LEU A 137 5.41 6.19 5.63
N GLU A 138 5.43 7.12 6.57
CA GLU A 138 6.40 8.21 6.54
C GLU A 138 7.82 7.68 6.65
N GLU A 139 8.00 6.68 7.48
CA GLU A 139 9.29 6.02 7.62
C GLU A 139 9.72 5.37 6.31
N LEU A 140 8.78 4.71 5.64
CA LEU A 140 9.10 4.05 4.38
C LEU A 140 9.49 5.06 3.32
N VAL A 141 8.82 6.22 3.31
CA VAL A 141 9.19 7.28 2.40
C VAL A 141 10.62 7.75 2.68
N ALA A 142 10.94 7.97 3.94
CA ALA A 142 12.26 8.45 4.33
C ALA A 142 13.33 7.44 3.97
N ARG A 143 13.03 6.16 4.17
CA ARG A 143 13.96 5.10 3.86
C ARG A 143 14.22 5.02 2.36
N ARG A 144 13.14 5.17 1.58
CA ARG A 144 13.25 5.15 0.14
C ARG A 144 14.11 6.30 -0.36
N ALA A 145 13.97 7.46 0.22
CA ALA A 145 14.77 8.61 -0.15
C ALA A 145 16.24 8.38 0.17
N ARG A 146 16.51 7.75 1.30
CA ARG A 146 17.89 7.45 1.67
C ARG A 146 18.51 6.43 0.73
N ASP A 147 17.70 5.45 0.32
CA ASP A 147 18.20 4.41 -0.57
C ASP A 147 18.59 4.96 -1.92
N THR A 148 17.87 5.97 -2.41
CA THR A 148 18.20 6.53 -3.72
C THR A 148 19.22 7.65 -3.62
N GLY A 149 19.24 8.37 -2.49
CA GLY A 149 20.12 9.50 -2.33
C GLY A 149 21.58 9.18 -2.40
N PRO A 150 22.06 8.25 -1.59
CA PRO A 150 23.50 7.97 -1.56
C PRO A 150 24.06 7.51 -2.89
N GLU A 151 23.24 6.86 -3.66
CA GLU A 151 23.72 6.33 -4.90
C GLU A 151 24.09 7.38 -5.88
N THR A 152 23.50 8.52 -5.77
CA THR A 152 23.79 9.56 -6.69
C THR A 152 25.15 10.20 -6.42
N GLN A 153 25.72 9.90 -5.28
CA GLN A 153 27.04 10.45 -5.00
C GLN A 153 28.13 9.77 -5.79
#